data_26ea5c1e22e527a6e984263fe2ebdfe3
#
_entry.id   26ea5c1e22e527a6e984263fe2ebdfe3
#
_cell.length_a   1.000
_cell.length_b   1.000
_cell.length_c   1.000
_cell.angle_alpha   90.00
_cell.angle_beta   90.00
_cell.angle_gamma   90.00
#
_symmetry.space_group_name_H-M   'P 1'
#
loop_
_entity.id
_entity.type
_entity.pdbx_description
1 polymer ?
#
loop_
_entity_poly.entity_id
_entity_poly.type
_entity_poly.pdbx_seq_one_letter_code
_entity_poly.pdbx_strand_id
1 'polypeptide(L)'
;MSSSETVLNDSAETLGDRNLTKYASLFNSVSFRDFVMTTYGNNCAVTGQGISYGPFNNLEAAHINPKCHGGYYLPQNGIAMRRDIRWAFDKGMFYVDPETLVIHVHEAVRKSYLGLYDGKRIEPVVENFAPHPQYLEYHKQKIYGSFLHTGALNKLI
;
A
#
# COMPACT_ATOMS: atom_id res chain seq x y z
N MET A 1 17.42 -18.01 26.07
CA MET A 1 17.82 -16.96 25.15
C MET A 1 17.83 -17.40 23.69
N SER A 2 18.12 -18.64 23.40
CA SER A 2 17.96 -19.16 22.05
C SER A 2 16.54 -18.99 21.52
N SER A 3 15.54 -19.02 22.39
CA SER A 3 14.15 -18.81 21.98
C SER A 3 13.86 -17.41 21.46
N SER A 4 14.52 -16.35 21.97
CA SER A 4 14.33 -15.02 21.45
C SER A 4 15.00 -14.82 20.10
N GLU A 5 16.15 -15.43 19.88
CA GLU A 5 16.81 -15.42 18.57
C GLU A 5 15.98 -16.16 17.53
N THR A 6 15.43 -17.31 17.92
CA THR A 6 14.55 -18.06 17.03
C THR A 6 13.31 -17.24 16.66
N VAL A 7 12.73 -16.52 17.61
CA VAL A 7 11.58 -15.65 17.34
C VAL A 7 11.94 -14.53 16.38
N LEU A 8 13.12 -13.91 16.53
CA LEU A 8 13.58 -12.87 15.62
C LEU A 8 13.80 -13.40 14.21
N ASN A 9 14.39 -14.59 14.08
CA ASN A 9 14.59 -15.23 12.80
C ASN A 9 13.26 -15.59 12.14
N ASP A 10 12.34 -16.15 12.93
CA ASP A 10 11.00 -16.44 12.45
C ASP A 10 10.30 -15.17 11.98
N SER A 11 10.46 -14.07 12.71
CA SER A 11 9.86 -12.79 12.32
C SER A 11 10.40 -12.32 10.98
N ALA A 12 11.71 -12.48 10.74
CA ALA A 12 12.32 -12.10 9.48
C ALA A 12 11.82 -12.95 8.31
N GLU A 13 11.66 -14.25 8.53
CA GLU A 13 11.28 -15.20 7.50
C GLU A 13 9.77 -15.30 7.30
N THR A 14 9.01 -15.24 8.39
CA THR A 14 7.59 -15.54 8.40
C THR A 14 6.70 -14.36 8.72
N LEU A 15 7.27 -13.16 8.82
CA LEU A 15 6.49 -11.95 9.08
C LEU A 15 5.35 -11.80 8.08
N GLY A 16 5.54 -12.25 6.86
CA GLY A 16 4.52 -12.25 5.83
C GLY A 16 3.43 -13.28 6.03
N ASP A 17 3.70 -14.35 6.75
CA ASP A 17 2.77 -15.47 6.84
C ASP A 17 2.04 -15.50 8.18
N ARG A 18 2.70 -16.05 9.20
CA ARG A 18 2.07 -16.32 10.48
C ARG A 18 2.10 -15.14 11.44
N ASN A 19 3.17 -14.33 11.36
CA ASN A 19 3.41 -13.28 12.34
C ASN A 19 2.71 -11.96 12.02
N LEU A 20 2.27 -11.75 10.78
CA LEU A 20 1.54 -10.54 10.42
C LEU A 20 0.29 -10.36 11.28
N THR A 21 -0.54 -11.41 11.37
CA THR A 21 -1.77 -11.34 12.16
C THR A 21 -1.51 -11.26 13.65
N LYS A 22 -0.40 -11.82 14.11
CA LYS A 22 0.00 -11.78 15.52
C LYS A 22 0.21 -10.34 16.00
N TYR A 23 0.73 -9.47 15.16
CA TYR A 23 1.02 -8.09 15.52
C TYR A 23 -0.10 -7.11 15.15
N ALA A 24 -1.16 -7.60 14.53
CA ALA A 24 -2.24 -6.73 14.06
C ALA A 24 -2.89 -5.92 15.18
N SER A 25 -3.01 -6.51 16.38
CA SER A 25 -3.63 -5.86 17.53
C SER A 25 -2.80 -4.71 18.11
N LEU A 26 -1.53 -4.60 17.73
CA LEU A 26 -0.66 -3.52 18.22
C LEU A 26 -0.93 -2.17 17.52
N PHE A 27 -1.67 -2.19 16.44
CA PHE A 27 -1.88 -1.00 15.62
C PHE A 27 -3.36 -0.66 15.51
N ASN A 28 -3.64 0.63 15.53
CA ASN A 28 -4.95 1.20 15.22
C ASN A 28 -4.82 2.15 14.04
N SER A 29 -5.90 2.80 13.64
CA SER A 29 -5.89 3.70 12.48
C SER A 29 -4.88 4.84 12.60
N VAL A 30 -4.69 5.37 13.82
CA VAL A 30 -3.77 6.48 14.06
C VAL A 30 -2.32 6.02 13.96
N SER A 31 -1.95 4.96 14.67
CA SER A 31 -0.58 4.45 14.63
C SER A 31 -0.23 3.89 13.25
N PHE A 32 -1.17 3.22 12.58
CA PHE A 32 -0.99 2.78 11.20
C PHE A 32 -0.60 3.95 10.31
N ARG A 33 -1.39 5.04 10.35
CA ARG A 33 -1.10 6.22 9.56
C ARG A 33 0.28 6.80 9.87
N ASP A 34 0.61 6.93 11.15
CA ASP A 34 1.90 7.52 11.57
C ASP A 34 3.09 6.70 11.06
N PHE A 35 3.03 5.39 11.20
CA PHE A 35 4.11 4.52 10.72
C PHE A 35 4.20 4.50 9.20
N VAL A 36 3.06 4.49 8.50
CA VAL A 36 3.05 4.55 7.04
C VAL A 36 3.65 5.87 6.55
N MET A 37 3.25 7.00 7.14
CA MET A 37 3.81 8.29 6.75
C MET A 37 5.31 8.37 6.98
N THR A 38 5.79 7.87 8.12
CA THR A 38 7.22 7.82 8.43
C THR A 38 7.97 6.96 7.43
N THR A 39 7.38 5.85 7.02
CA THR A 39 8.00 4.91 6.07
C THR A 39 8.30 5.58 4.73
N TYR A 40 7.54 6.59 4.35
CA TYR A 40 7.73 7.30 3.08
C TYR A 40 8.19 8.75 3.27
N GLY A 41 8.74 9.08 4.45
CA GLY A 41 9.28 10.40 4.72
C GLY A 41 8.27 11.53 4.61
N ASN A 42 6.99 11.25 4.94
CA ASN A 42 5.88 12.19 4.85
C ASN A 42 5.66 12.73 3.43
N ASN A 43 5.91 11.89 2.43
CA ASN A 43 5.66 12.19 1.02
C ASN A 43 4.83 11.08 0.39
N CYS A 44 4.19 11.39 -0.74
CA CYS A 44 3.53 10.39 -1.54
C CYS A 44 4.56 9.40 -2.10
N ALA A 45 4.37 8.11 -1.87
CA ALA A 45 5.28 7.08 -2.35
C ALA A 45 5.37 7.04 -3.89
N VAL A 46 4.30 7.42 -4.57
CA VAL A 46 4.19 7.36 -6.02
C VAL A 46 4.73 8.61 -6.68
N THR A 47 4.30 9.79 -6.21
CA THR A 47 4.66 11.06 -6.84
C THR A 47 5.90 11.71 -6.23
N GLY A 48 6.28 11.29 -5.02
CA GLY A 48 7.35 11.92 -4.26
C GLY A 48 6.98 13.27 -3.66
N GLN A 49 5.73 13.68 -3.76
CA GLN A 49 5.28 15.02 -3.37
C GLN A 49 4.00 14.97 -2.55
N GLY A 50 3.81 16.02 -1.76
CA GLY A 50 2.59 16.25 -1.02
C GLY A 50 2.49 17.72 -0.68
N ILE A 51 1.30 18.15 -0.30
CA ILE A 51 1.05 19.49 0.19
C ILE A 51 0.79 19.39 1.69
N SER A 52 1.55 20.12 2.48
CA SER A 52 1.35 20.14 3.93
C SER A 52 1.56 21.51 4.51
N TYR A 53 0.79 21.83 5.54
CA TYR A 53 0.94 23.02 6.33
C TYR A 53 0.42 22.74 7.74
N GLY A 54 1.34 22.72 8.71
CA GLY A 54 1.00 22.32 10.07
C GLY A 54 0.42 20.91 10.11
N PRO A 55 -0.76 20.72 10.71
CA PRO A 55 -1.42 19.40 10.74
C PRO A 55 -2.15 19.04 9.44
N PHE A 56 -2.23 19.96 8.48
CA PHE A 56 -2.95 19.74 7.25
C PHE A 56 -2.03 19.17 6.18
N ASN A 57 -2.48 18.11 5.53
CA ASN A 57 -1.79 17.57 4.36
C ASN A 57 -2.79 16.81 3.48
N ASN A 58 -2.38 16.58 2.23
CA ASN A 58 -3.19 15.84 1.26
C ASN A 58 -2.74 14.38 1.10
N LEU A 59 -2.04 13.86 2.10
CA LEU A 59 -1.57 12.48 2.10
C LEU A 59 -2.50 11.59 2.90
N GLU A 60 -2.65 10.37 2.44
CA GLU A 60 -3.43 9.34 3.12
C GLU A 60 -2.64 8.05 3.19
N ALA A 61 -2.87 7.26 4.24
CA ALA A 61 -2.31 5.93 4.36
C ALA A 61 -3.27 4.96 3.66
N ALA A 62 -2.91 4.55 2.46
CA ALA A 62 -3.73 3.63 1.68
C ALA A 62 -3.51 2.21 2.16
N HIS A 63 -4.59 1.47 2.45
CA HIS A 63 -4.51 0.03 2.67
C HIS A 63 -4.22 -0.68 1.35
N ILE A 64 -3.26 -1.59 1.35
CA ILE A 64 -2.94 -2.41 0.16
C ILE A 64 -3.98 -3.50 0.02
N ASN A 65 -4.14 -4.35 1.04
CA ASN A 65 -5.31 -5.21 1.18
C ASN A 65 -6.37 -4.36 1.88
N PRO A 66 -7.48 -4.02 1.21
CA PRO A 66 -8.47 -3.11 1.76
C PRO A 66 -9.04 -3.59 3.09
N LYS A 67 -9.37 -2.64 3.96
CA LYS A 67 -9.97 -2.98 5.25
C LYS A 67 -11.27 -3.75 5.09
N CYS A 68 -12.09 -3.40 4.09
CA CYS A 68 -13.33 -4.11 3.80
C CYS A 68 -13.12 -5.53 3.27
N HIS A 69 -11.90 -5.87 2.86
CA HIS A 69 -11.49 -7.23 2.49
C HIS A 69 -10.74 -7.95 3.63
N GLY A 70 -10.85 -7.44 4.86
CA GLY A 70 -10.17 -8.02 6.01
C GLY A 70 -8.74 -7.55 6.23
N GLY A 71 -8.32 -6.47 5.57
CA GLY A 71 -6.99 -5.90 5.74
C GLY A 71 -6.78 -5.30 7.12
N TYR A 72 -5.58 -5.48 7.67
CA TYR A 72 -5.20 -5.03 8.99
C TYR A 72 -4.56 -3.65 8.96
N TYR A 73 -4.50 -3.00 10.14
CA TYR A 73 -3.76 -1.76 10.34
C TYR A 73 -2.26 -1.99 10.54
N LEU A 74 -1.68 -2.95 9.84
CA LEU A 74 -0.23 -3.18 9.89
C LEU A 74 0.47 -2.21 8.96
N PRO A 75 1.59 -1.58 9.38
CA PRO A 75 2.34 -0.67 8.50
C PRO A 75 2.73 -1.31 7.17
N GLN A 76 3.01 -2.62 7.16
CA GLN A 76 3.34 -3.36 5.95
C GLN A 76 2.14 -3.52 5.00
N ASN A 77 0.94 -3.17 5.45
CA ASN A 77 -0.26 -3.14 4.62
C ASN A 77 -0.66 -1.73 4.21
N GLY A 78 0.28 -0.79 4.23
CA GLY A 78 0.00 0.60 3.92
C GLY A 78 1.03 1.23 3.00
N ILE A 79 0.57 2.18 2.20
CA ILE A 79 1.42 3.02 1.37
C ILE A 79 0.93 4.46 1.49
N ALA A 80 1.85 5.40 1.75
CA ALA A 80 1.50 6.81 1.80
C ALA A 80 1.24 7.33 0.38
N MET A 81 0.06 7.88 0.16
CA MET A 81 -0.34 8.37 -1.16
C MET A 81 -1.12 9.68 -1.05
N ARG A 82 -0.91 10.55 -2.02
CA ARG A 82 -1.77 11.70 -2.25
C ARG A 82 -3.19 11.20 -2.54
N ARG A 83 -4.21 11.96 -2.16
CA ARG A 83 -5.62 11.51 -2.25
C ARG A 83 -6.03 11.04 -3.63
N ASP A 84 -5.62 11.75 -4.68
CA ASP A 84 -5.94 11.37 -6.06
C ASP A 84 -5.26 10.04 -6.45
N ILE A 85 -4.03 9.83 -5.97
CA ILE A 85 -3.28 8.60 -6.22
C ILE A 85 -3.91 7.43 -5.45
N ARG A 86 -4.29 7.66 -4.20
CA ARG A 86 -5.00 6.64 -3.41
C ARG A 86 -6.31 6.24 -4.06
N TRP A 87 -7.07 7.22 -4.53
CA TRP A 87 -8.31 6.95 -5.25
C TRP A 87 -8.06 6.02 -6.44
N ALA A 88 -7.04 6.30 -7.22
CA ALA A 88 -6.67 5.46 -8.37
C ALA A 88 -6.23 4.05 -7.94
N PHE A 89 -5.47 3.98 -6.86
CA PHE A 89 -5.00 2.71 -6.31
C PHE A 89 -6.18 1.83 -5.84
N ASP A 90 -7.10 2.43 -5.10
CA ASP A 90 -8.28 1.73 -4.59
C ASP A 90 -9.21 1.28 -5.72
N LYS A 91 -9.24 2.00 -6.84
CA LYS A 91 -10.00 1.61 -8.03
C LYS A 91 -9.29 0.57 -8.89
N GLY A 92 -8.06 0.21 -8.53
CA GLY A 92 -7.29 -0.76 -9.29
C GLY A 92 -6.71 -0.24 -10.59
N MET A 93 -6.45 1.05 -10.68
CA MET A 93 -5.90 1.67 -11.89
C MET A 93 -4.40 1.45 -12.03
N PHE A 94 -3.73 1.06 -10.96
CA PHE A 94 -2.34 0.62 -10.98
C PHE A 94 -2.10 -0.35 -9.83
N TYR A 95 -0.99 -1.07 -9.91
CA TYR A 95 -0.50 -1.90 -8.82
C TYR A 95 0.99 -1.67 -8.64
N VAL A 96 1.50 -2.11 -7.49
CA VAL A 96 2.93 -2.10 -7.19
C VAL A 96 3.40 -3.55 -7.20
N ASP A 97 4.44 -3.83 -7.99
CA ASP A 97 4.95 -5.18 -8.14
C ASP A 97 5.45 -5.73 -6.79
N PRO A 98 5.01 -6.93 -6.39
CA PRO A 98 5.39 -7.50 -5.09
C PRO A 98 6.89 -7.72 -4.88
N GLU A 99 7.64 -7.95 -5.94
CA GLU A 99 9.08 -8.21 -5.84
C GLU A 99 9.93 -6.98 -6.06
N THR A 100 9.57 -6.17 -7.06
CA THR A 100 10.41 -5.05 -7.50
C THR A 100 9.97 -3.71 -6.93
N LEU A 101 8.75 -3.61 -6.39
CA LEU A 101 8.12 -2.37 -5.96
C LEU A 101 7.94 -1.35 -7.08
N VAL A 102 7.93 -1.82 -8.32
CA VAL A 102 7.72 -0.97 -9.50
C VAL A 102 6.23 -0.79 -9.74
N ILE A 103 5.84 0.43 -10.06
CA ILE A 103 4.46 0.81 -10.35
C ILE A 103 4.11 0.39 -11.77
N HIS A 104 2.98 -0.29 -11.92
CA HIS A 104 2.43 -0.69 -13.21
C HIS A 104 1.06 -0.06 -13.38
N VAL A 105 0.96 0.94 -14.24
CA VAL A 105 -0.29 1.64 -14.52
C VAL A 105 -1.06 0.88 -15.60
N HIS A 106 -2.35 0.68 -15.36
CA HIS A 106 -3.22 0.00 -16.33
C HIS A 106 -3.27 0.78 -17.63
N GLU A 107 -3.19 0.08 -18.77
CA GLU A 107 -3.13 0.70 -20.08
C GLU A 107 -4.33 1.61 -20.38
N ALA A 108 -5.51 1.28 -19.83
CA ALA A 108 -6.73 2.07 -20.07
C ALA A 108 -6.62 3.50 -19.51
N VAL A 109 -5.75 3.74 -18.54
CA VAL A 109 -5.58 5.05 -17.90
C VAL A 109 -4.15 5.60 -18.05
N ARG A 110 -3.31 4.94 -18.83
CA ARG A 110 -1.90 5.32 -18.98
C ARG A 110 -1.71 6.67 -19.67
N LYS A 111 -2.69 7.14 -20.43
CA LYS A 111 -2.64 8.45 -21.07
C LYS A 111 -2.99 9.61 -20.13
N SER A 112 -3.55 9.29 -18.94
CA SER A 112 -3.76 10.30 -17.89
C SER A 112 -2.42 10.66 -17.24
N TYR A 113 -2.42 11.66 -16.34
CA TYR A 113 -1.20 12.01 -15.62
C TYR A 113 -0.68 10.85 -14.77
N LEU A 114 -1.52 9.87 -14.43
CA LEU A 114 -1.09 8.69 -13.71
C LEU A 114 -0.01 7.93 -14.48
N GLY A 115 -0.06 7.95 -15.80
CA GLY A 115 0.93 7.30 -16.66
C GLY A 115 2.35 7.81 -16.48
N LEU A 116 2.53 9.02 -15.94
CA LEU A 116 3.86 9.56 -15.64
C LEU A 116 4.62 8.71 -14.62
N TYR A 117 3.90 7.94 -13.81
CA TYR A 117 4.49 7.13 -12.75
C TYR A 117 4.64 5.66 -13.13
N ASP A 118 4.20 5.27 -14.33
CA ASP A 118 4.39 3.92 -14.82
C ASP A 118 5.88 3.59 -14.92
N GLY A 119 6.28 2.46 -14.35
CA GLY A 119 7.68 2.03 -14.33
C GLY A 119 8.53 2.63 -13.22
N LYS A 120 8.00 3.53 -12.42
CA LYS A 120 8.72 4.08 -11.26
C LYS A 120 8.68 3.09 -10.10
N ARG A 121 9.74 3.09 -9.31
CA ARG A 121 9.83 2.26 -8.11
C ARG A 121 9.48 3.09 -6.88
N ILE A 122 8.66 2.55 -5.98
CA ILE A 122 8.46 3.19 -4.68
C ILE A 122 9.63 2.84 -3.76
N GLU A 123 9.98 3.77 -2.86
CA GLU A 123 11.18 3.65 -2.04
C GLU A 123 10.86 3.88 -0.56
N PRO A 124 10.39 2.84 0.16
CA PRO A 124 10.19 2.95 1.59
C PRO A 124 11.54 3.11 2.29
N VAL A 125 11.64 4.13 3.17
CA VAL A 125 12.90 4.41 3.88
C VAL A 125 13.02 3.66 5.21
N VAL A 126 11.93 3.07 5.69
CA VAL A 126 11.95 2.17 6.85
C VAL A 126 11.68 0.76 6.35
N GLU A 127 12.74 -0.02 6.24
CA GLU A 127 12.69 -1.34 5.61
C GLU A 127 11.71 -2.29 6.29
N ASN A 128 11.66 -2.29 7.61
CA ASN A 128 10.78 -3.18 8.37
C ASN A 128 9.30 -2.92 8.12
N PHE A 129 8.95 -1.73 7.65
CA PHE A 129 7.57 -1.34 7.35
C PHE A 129 7.30 -1.22 5.86
N ALA A 130 8.23 -1.69 5.03
CA ALA A 130 8.00 -1.77 3.59
C ALA A 130 6.78 -2.65 3.29
N PRO A 131 6.06 -2.40 2.19
CA PRO A 131 4.90 -3.20 1.83
C PRO A 131 5.24 -4.68 1.76
N HIS A 132 4.44 -5.50 2.42
CA HIS A 132 4.66 -6.93 2.40
C HIS A 132 4.23 -7.53 1.05
N PRO A 133 5.03 -8.40 0.45
CA PRO A 133 4.70 -9.00 -0.85
C PRO A 133 3.34 -9.69 -0.90
N GLN A 134 2.90 -10.30 0.20
CA GLN A 134 1.61 -10.96 0.29
C GLN A 134 0.45 -9.97 0.06
N TYR A 135 0.55 -8.78 0.63
CA TYR A 135 -0.49 -7.76 0.45
C TYR A 135 -0.45 -7.16 -0.95
N LEU A 136 0.74 -6.92 -1.48
CA LEU A 136 0.91 -6.42 -2.84
C LEU A 136 0.38 -7.42 -3.86
N GLU A 137 0.63 -8.71 -3.64
CA GLU A 137 0.10 -9.77 -4.50
C GLU A 137 -1.42 -9.80 -4.45
N TYR A 138 -2.01 -9.68 -3.27
CA TYR A 138 -3.46 -9.62 -3.12
C TYR A 138 -4.06 -8.46 -3.93
N HIS A 139 -3.47 -7.27 -3.82
CA HIS A 139 -3.93 -6.09 -4.56
C HIS A 139 -3.84 -6.33 -6.07
N LYS A 140 -2.73 -6.88 -6.53
CA LYS A 140 -2.52 -7.20 -7.94
C LYS A 140 -3.55 -8.20 -8.46
N GLN A 141 -3.88 -9.22 -7.67
CA GLN A 141 -4.80 -10.27 -8.06
C GLN A 141 -6.28 -9.88 -7.94
N LYS A 142 -6.63 -9.13 -6.90
CA LYS A 142 -8.03 -8.90 -6.53
C LYS A 142 -8.55 -7.50 -6.78
N ILE A 143 -7.67 -6.50 -6.82
CA ILE A 143 -8.06 -5.10 -6.93
C ILE A 143 -7.70 -4.53 -8.30
N TYR A 144 -6.49 -4.79 -8.77
CA TYR A 144 -6.03 -4.26 -10.06
C TYR A 144 -7.00 -4.62 -11.18
N GLY A 145 -7.42 -3.62 -11.94
CA GLY A 145 -8.38 -3.77 -13.02
C GLY A 145 -9.85 -3.73 -12.60
N SER A 146 -10.14 -3.62 -11.30
CA SER A 146 -11.52 -3.65 -10.81
C SER A 146 -12.38 -2.49 -11.31
N PHE A 147 -11.77 -1.36 -11.65
CA PHE A 147 -12.50 -0.20 -12.20
C PHE A 147 -13.23 -0.54 -13.51
N LEU A 148 -12.76 -1.52 -14.24
CA LEU A 148 -13.41 -1.95 -15.49
C LEU A 148 -14.75 -2.63 -15.20
N HIS A 149 -14.86 -3.34 -14.09
CA HIS A 149 -16.10 -4.01 -13.69
C HIS A 149 -17.12 -3.02 -13.13
N THR A 150 -16.66 -1.97 -12.46
CA THR A 150 -17.52 -0.91 -11.97
C THR A 150 -18.24 -0.22 -13.14
N GLY A 151 -17.53 0.03 -14.24
CA GLY A 151 -18.13 0.57 -15.44
C GLY A 151 -19.23 -0.32 -16.01
N ALA A 152 -19.08 -1.62 -15.92
CA ALA A 152 -20.09 -2.57 -16.36
C ALA A 152 -21.38 -2.50 -15.51
N LEU A 153 -21.22 -2.29 -14.20
CA LEU A 153 -22.37 -2.13 -13.31
C LEU A 153 -23.20 -0.91 -13.67
N ASN A 154 -22.57 0.17 -14.05
CA ASN A 154 -23.28 1.39 -14.43
C ASN A 154 -24.18 1.18 -15.65
N LYS A 155 -23.91 0.21 -16.49
CA LYS A 155 -24.72 -0.11 -17.65
C LYS A 155 -26.01 -0.84 -17.30
N LEU A 156 -26.10 -1.37 -16.10
CA LEU A 156 -27.28 -2.07 -15.62
C LEU A 156 -28.31 -1.12 -15.03
N ILE A 157 -27.94 0.10 -14.85
CA ILE A 157 -28.79 1.17 -14.31
C ILE A 157 -29.33 2.00 -15.49
#